data_2b812ba4ac5fb5b5159e23c8597b043e
#
_entry.id   2b812ba4ac5fb5b5159e23c8597b043e
#
_cell.length_a   1.000
_cell.length_b   1.000
_cell.length_c   1.000
_cell.angle_alpha   90.00
_cell.angle_beta   90.00
_cell.angle_gamma   90.00
#
_symmetry.space_group_name_H-M   'P 1'
#
loop_
_entity.id
_entity.type
_entity.pdbx_description
1 polymer ?
#
loop_
_entity_poly.entity_id
_entity_poly.type
_entity_poly.pdbx_seq_one_letter_code
_entity_poly.pdbx_strand_id
1 'polypeptide(L)'
;MPTFPHVYYAPNYKWEAGKLVLKEGKVAGTDEYIEGEAVITPNGQGINVSFADATRNYSRLRIATMPNKPITVSINRYIPAGSSEMERYQDIALTSDEKGNAYLYGTFNIYDITVKYREAPLITYTFFEETENGKSYALDATVISVNSAEEIKSAIDQEIADGKTSIRLNLAPNAGDNEFKAIREALTGVKEGTIDLALMGGEQIPTNGLKEVKALKSISLPDVTTLSKKALYSCVNLQTVNAPKVTAIDQQAFYGCNNLRNVILGTLTDVRGAADSGNGIFDGIDLINGFIYINLLLHESQEIMKGELDKNSNQYIWKPSGVKYFYSNDWSAAKFLGYYFRGVKDWK
;
A
#
# COMPACT_ATOMS: atom_id res chain seq x y z
N MET A 1 17.78 -33.25 -9.67
CA MET A 1 18.97 -32.56 -10.24
C MET A 1 19.13 -31.30 -9.43
N PRO A 2 20.34 -30.93 -8.98
CA PRO A 2 20.52 -29.65 -8.32
C PRO A 2 20.20 -28.53 -9.33
N THR A 3 19.28 -27.64 -8.98
CA THR A 3 19.01 -26.42 -9.73
C THR A 3 20.24 -25.52 -9.57
N PHE A 4 20.95 -25.30 -10.65
CA PHE A 4 22.09 -24.39 -10.67
C PHE A 4 21.57 -22.95 -10.51
N PRO A 5 22.24 -22.10 -9.72
CA PRO A 5 21.84 -20.70 -9.59
C PRO A 5 21.96 -20.02 -10.96
N HIS A 6 20.93 -19.30 -11.34
CA HIS A 6 20.97 -18.42 -12.49
C HIS A 6 22.05 -17.36 -12.28
N VAL A 7 22.91 -17.15 -13.25
CA VAL A 7 23.97 -16.13 -13.21
C VAL A 7 23.54 -14.95 -14.08
N TYR A 8 23.51 -13.79 -13.49
CA TYR A 8 23.17 -12.54 -14.20
C TYR A 8 24.45 -11.81 -14.56
N TYR A 9 24.61 -11.43 -15.82
CA TYR A 9 25.68 -10.55 -16.26
C TYR A 9 25.16 -9.12 -16.36
N ALA A 10 25.80 -8.23 -15.62
CA ALA A 10 25.53 -6.81 -15.65
C ALA A 10 26.71 -6.09 -16.32
N PRO A 11 26.63 -5.67 -17.62
CA PRO A 11 27.76 -5.09 -18.37
C PRO A 11 28.39 -3.86 -17.71
N ASN A 12 27.61 -3.12 -16.94
CA ASN A 12 28.08 -1.92 -16.23
C ASN A 12 28.66 -2.22 -14.85
N TYR A 13 28.67 -3.46 -14.42
CA TYR A 13 29.23 -3.88 -13.14
C TYR A 13 30.48 -4.72 -13.34
N LYS A 14 31.38 -4.70 -12.38
CA LYS A 14 32.54 -5.58 -12.24
C LYS A 14 32.50 -6.28 -10.89
N TRP A 15 33.09 -7.45 -10.84
CA TRP A 15 33.22 -8.20 -9.60
C TRP A 15 34.50 -7.77 -8.88
N GLU A 16 34.39 -7.21 -7.68
CA GLU A 16 35.51 -6.84 -6.82
C GLU A 16 35.27 -7.28 -5.37
N ALA A 17 36.25 -7.96 -4.79
CA ALA A 17 36.23 -8.40 -3.39
C ALA A 17 34.94 -9.12 -2.97
N GLY A 18 34.39 -9.99 -3.84
CA GLY A 18 33.17 -10.74 -3.57
C GLY A 18 31.87 -9.96 -3.71
N LYS A 19 31.90 -8.78 -4.35
CA LYS A 19 30.72 -7.93 -4.60
C LYS A 19 30.68 -7.43 -6.03
N LEU A 20 29.47 -7.22 -6.55
CA LEU A 20 29.24 -6.49 -7.80
C LEU A 20 29.37 -4.99 -7.54
N VAL A 21 30.34 -4.36 -8.20
CA VAL A 21 30.64 -2.93 -8.09
C VAL A 21 30.38 -2.26 -9.43
N LEU A 22 29.68 -1.16 -9.43
CA LEU A 22 29.41 -0.36 -10.64
C LEU A 22 30.73 0.12 -11.25
N LYS A 23 30.91 -0.05 -12.56
CA LYS A 23 32.07 0.46 -13.28
C LYS A 23 32.05 2.00 -13.27
N GLU A 24 33.23 2.62 -13.25
CA GLU A 24 33.39 4.07 -13.28
C GLU A 24 32.69 4.67 -14.50
N GLY A 25 31.96 5.77 -14.29
CA GLY A 25 31.19 6.46 -15.33
C GLY A 25 29.90 5.76 -15.77
N LYS A 26 29.50 4.65 -15.12
CA LYS A 26 28.24 3.95 -15.40
C LYS A 26 27.18 4.30 -14.37
N VAL A 27 25.91 4.21 -14.78
CA VAL A 27 24.76 4.54 -13.94
C VAL A 27 24.01 3.27 -13.59
N ALA A 28 23.77 3.06 -12.31
CA ALA A 28 23.00 1.90 -11.84
C ALA A 28 21.62 1.87 -12.50
N GLY A 29 21.17 0.66 -12.88
CA GLY A 29 19.84 0.45 -13.43
C GLY A 29 19.62 0.87 -14.88
N THR A 30 20.70 1.21 -15.61
CA THR A 30 20.65 1.45 -17.06
C THR A 30 21.02 0.22 -17.88
N ASP A 31 21.31 -0.90 -17.20
CA ASP A 31 21.84 -2.10 -17.84
C ASP A 31 20.75 -3.03 -18.31
N GLU A 32 20.99 -3.63 -19.46
CA GLU A 32 20.36 -4.88 -19.85
C GLU A 32 21.08 -6.02 -19.11
N TYR A 33 20.36 -6.75 -18.27
CA TYR A 33 20.88 -7.96 -17.65
C TYR A 33 20.84 -9.09 -18.68
N ILE A 34 21.96 -9.81 -18.79
CA ILE A 34 22.07 -11.02 -19.61
C ILE A 34 22.06 -12.22 -18.66
N GLU A 35 21.09 -13.09 -18.78
CA GLU A 35 21.08 -14.37 -18.07
C GLU A 35 22.00 -15.36 -18.76
N GLY A 36 22.76 -16.11 -17.97
CA GLY A 36 23.61 -17.17 -18.45
C GLY A 36 23.51 -18.43 -17.60
N GLU A 37 23.75 -19.57 -18.18
CA GLU A 37 23.94 -20.81 -17.43
C GLU A 37 25.35 -20.90 -16.92
N ALA A 38 25.53 -21.09 -15.61
CA ALA A 38 26.81 -21.41 -15.02
C ALA A 38 27.05 -22.91 -15.13
N VAL A 39 28.05 -23.30 -15.92
CA VAL A 39 28.52 -24.68 -15.97
C VAL A 39 29.74 -24.82 -15.07
N ILE A 40 29.60 -25.56 -13.96
CA ILE A 40 30.73 -25.91 -13.09
C ILE A 40 31.53 -27.00 -13.78
N THR A 41 32.77 -26.69 -14.13
CA THR A 41 33.67 -27.70 -14.71
C THR A 41 34.08 -28.75 -13.67
N PRO A 42 34.12 -30.05 -14.02
CA PRO A 42 34.34 -31.14 -13.06
C PRO A 42 35.67 -31.10 -12.27
N ASN A 43 36.62 -30.29 -12.67
CA ASN A 43 37.96 -30.22 -12.08
C ASN A 43 38.11 -29.10 -11.04
N GLY A 44 37.04 -28.37 -10.69
CA GLY A 44 37.12 -27.32 -9.67
C GLY A 44 37.94 -26.07 -10.05
N GLN A 45 38.40 -25.94 -11.28
CA GLN A 45 39.30 -24.86 -11.72
C GLN A 45 38.62 -23.68 -12.39
N GLY A 46 37.30 -23.60 -12.40
CA GLY A 46 36.59 -22.44 -12.94
C GLY A 46 35.10 -22.68 -13.12
N ILE A 47 34.39 -21.59 -13.14
CA ILE A 47 32.97 -21.51 -13.55
C ILE A 47 32.99 -20.99 -14.98
N ASN A 48 32.66 -21.84 -15.96
CA ASN A 48 32.38 -21.35 -17.30
C ASN A 48 30.95 -20.88 -17.36
N VAL A 49 30.78 -19.58 -17.54
CA VAL A 49 29.46 -18.98 -17.76
C VAL A 49 29.30 -18.80 -19.27
N SER A 50 28.42 -19.57 -19.87
CA SER A 50 28.02 -19.36 -21.25
C SER A 50 26.76 -18.45 -21.24
N PHE A 51 26.90 -17.27 -21.77
CA PHE A 51 25.77 -16.41 -22.04
C PHE A 51 25.25 -16.76 -23.44
N ALA A 52 24.27 -17.64 -23.53
CA ALA A 52 23.48 -17.73 -24.76
C ALA A 52 22.68 -16.42 -24.88
N ASP A 53 22.43 -15.98 -26.09
CA ASP A 53 21.76 -14.71 -26.49
C ASP A 53 20.45 -14.46 -25.72
N ALA A 54 20.59 -14.27 -24.42
CA ALA A 54 19.52 -14.15 -23.42
C ALA A 54 18.92 -12.75 -23.38
N THR A 55 19.44 -11.82 -24.18
CA THR A 55 18.96 -10.43 -24.28
C THR A 55 17.51 -10.30 -24.72
N ARG A 56 16.86 -11.41 -25.09
CA ARG A 56 15.50 -11.38 -25.64
C ARG A 56 14.42 -11.92 -24.70
N ASN A 57 14.75 -12.41 -23.51
CA ASN A 57 13.82 -13.20 -22.71
C ASN A 57 13.36 -12.55 -21.39
N TYR A 58 13.69 -11.29 -21.13
CA TYR A 58 13.29 -10.62 -19.89
C TYR A 58 12.48 -9.38 -20.17
N SER A 59 11.41 -9.21 -19.41
CA SER A 59 10.81 -7.89 -19.23
C SER A 59 11.53 -7.16 -18.09
N ARG A 60 11.67 -5.86 -18.22
CA ARG A 60 12.22 -4.97 -17.21
C ARG A 60 11.12 -4.01 -16.77
N LEU A 61 10.84 -4.00 -15.48
CA LEU A 61 9.91 -3.06 -14.88
C LEU A 61 10.69 -2.08 -14.02
N ARG A 62 10.71 -0.81 -14.41
CA ARG A 62 11.21 0.29 -13.59
C ARG A 62 10.06 0.88 -12.79
N ILE A 63 10.26 1.04 -11.50
CA ILE A 63 9.31 1.64 -10.57
C ILE A 63 9.95 2.90 -10.01
N ALA A 64 9.45 4.07 -10.39
CA ALA A 64 9.83 5.33 -9.78
C ALA A 64 9.10 5.47 -8.43
N THR A 65 9.84 5.76 -7.37
CA THR A 65 9.33 5.85 -5.99
C THR A 65 10.19 6.80 -5.15
N MET A 66 10.23 6.63 -3.84
CA MET A 66 11.11 7.40 -2.94
C MET A 66 12.56 6.93 -3.02
N PRO A 67 13.57 7.82 -2.95
CA PRO A 67 14.97 7.44 -2.91
C PRO A 67 15.34 6.59 -1.69
N ASN A 68 16.19 5.58 -1.90
CA ASN A 68 16.78 4.75 -0.84
C ASN A 68 15.74 4.15 0.13
N LYS A 69 14.57 3.73 -0.38
CA LYS A 69 13.52 3.14 0.45
C LYS A 69 13.23 1.70 0.06
N PRO A 70 12.99 0.82 1.05
CA PRO A 70 12.44 -0.50 0.78
C PRO A 70 11.00 -0.35 0.31
N ILE A 71 10.65 -1.10 -0.73
CA ILE A 71 9.28 -1.26 -1.21
C ILE A 71 9.00 -2.74 -1.39
N THR A 72 7.72 -3.08 -1.40
CA THR A 72 7.26 -4.43 -1.74
C THR A 72 6.45 -4.36 -3.02
N VAL A 73 6.76 -5.23 -3.96
CA VAL A 73 6.01 -5.39 -5.21
C VAL A 73 5.20 -6.67 -5.13
N SER A 74 3.89 -6.55 -5.04
CA SER A 74 2.97 -7.69 -5.12
C SER A 74 2.53 -7.86 -6.56
N ILE A 75 2.82 -9.03 -7.14
CA ILE A 75 2.30 -9.42 -8.44
C ILE A 75 0.98 -10.13 -8.20
N ASN A 76 -0.13 -9.52 -8.55
CA ASN A 76 -1.45 -10.03 -8.18
C ASN A 76 -1.97 -11.09 -9.14
N ARG A 77 -1.61 -10.98 -10.42
CA ARG A 77 -1.94 -11.96 -11.46
C ARG A 77 -0.79 -12.13 -12.44
N TYR A 78 -0.40 -13.35 -12.71
CA TYR A 78 0.61 -13.70 -13.72
C TYR A 78 0.37 -15.13 -14.23
N ILE A 79 0.94 -15.45 -15.39
CA ILE A 79 0.99 -16.81 -15.91
C ILE A 79 2.44 -17.28 -15.84
N PRO A 80 2.75 -18.34 -15.07
CA PRO A 80 4.11 -18.87 -14.99
C PRO A 80 4.61 -19.36 -16.36
N ALA A 81 5.92 -19.23 -16.62
CA ALA A 81 6.52 -19.75 -17.84
C ALA A 81 6.23 -21.25 -18.01
N GLY A 82 5.66 -21.63 -19.16
CA GLY A 82 5.26 -23.01 -19.45
C GLY A 82 3.94 -23.47 -18.86
N SER A 83 3.18 -22.57 -18.20
CA SER A 83 1.82 -22.81 -17.71
C SER A 83 0.81 -22.10 -18.61
N SER A 84 -0.43 -22.62 -18.62
CA SER A 84 -1.59 -21.94 -19.17
C SER A 84 -2.53 -21.43 -18.06
N GLU A 85 -2.19 -21.68 -16.80
CA GLU A 85 -3.02 -21.30 -15.65
C GLU A 85 -2.51 -20.02 -15.00
N MET A 86 -3.45 -19.14 -14.64
CA MET A 86 -3.16 -17.89 -13.95
C MET A 86 -2.96 -18.17 -12.46
N GLU A 87 -1.84 -17.71 -11.92
CA GLU A 87 -1.53 -17.82 -10.51
C GLU A 87 -1.64 -16.46 -9.81
N ARG A 88 -1.87 -16.50 -8.49
CA ARG A 88 -1.74 -15.36 -7.58
C ARG A 88 -0.41 -15.45 -6.87
N TYR A 89 0.24 -14.32 -6.74
CA TYR A 89 1.65 -14.32 -6.45
C TYR A 89 2.11 -13.69 -5.14
N GLN A 90 3.39 -13.91 -4.90
CA GLN A 90 4.22 -13.52 -3.77
C GLN A 90 4.59 -12.04 -3.82
N ASP A 91 4.89 -11.52 -2.64
CA ASP A 91 5.49 -10.21 -2.46
C ASP A 91 7.01 -10.28 -2.73
N ILE A 92 7.52 -9.34 -3.53
CA ILE A 92 8.94 -9.19 -3.86
C ILE A 92 9.44 -7.93 -3.18
N ALA A 93 10.42 -8.09 -2.28
CA ALA A 93 11.08 -6.97 -1.65
C ALA A 93 12.13 -6.35 -2.58
N LEU A 94 12.05 -5.05 -2.82
CA LEU A 94 13.01 -4.27 -3.59
C LEU A 94 13.48 -3.08 -2.76
N THR A 95 14.63 -2.52 -3.13
CA THR A 95 15.09 -1.24 -2.59
C THR A 95 15.36 -0.30 -3.75
N SER A 96 14.82 0.90 -3.67
CA SER A 96 15.08 1.95 -4.66
C SER A 96 16.50 2.50 -4.53
N ASP A 97 17.04 2.96 -5.64
CA ASP A 97 18.32 3.64 -5.72
C ASP A 97 18.26 5.08 -5.19
N GLU A 98 19.38 5.81 -5.25
CA GLU A 98 19.50 7.22 -4.84
C GLU A 98 18.59 8.17 -5.65
N LYS A 99 18.16 7.75 -6.84
CA LYS A 99 17.24 8.50 -7.71
C LYS A 99 15.78 8.09 -7.51
N GLY A 100 15.51 7.17 -6.61
CA GLY A 100 14.18 6.68 -6.34
C GLY A 100 13.67 5.62 -7.33
N ASN A 101 14.54 4.96 -8.08
CA ASN A 101 14.11 3.88 -8.98
C ASN A 101 14.36 2.52 -8.34
N ALA A 102 13.38 1.65 -8.42
CA ALA A 102 13.52 0.22 -8.15
C ALA A 102 13.27 -0.57 -9.44
N TYR A 103 13.88 -1.73 -9.55
CA TYR A 103 13.83 -2.52 -10.77
C TYR A 103 13.42 -3.95 -10.47
N LEU A 104 12.42 -4.42 -11.22
CA LEU A 104 12.03 -5.82 -11.26
C LEU A 104 12.37 -6.38 -12.63
N TYR A 105 13.13 -7.47 -12.64
CA TYR A 105 13.52 -8.18 -13.85
C TYR A 105 12.89 -9.57 -13.84
N GLY A 106 12.44 -10.04 -14.99
CA GLY A 106 11.93 -11.40 -15.11
C GLY A 106 11.12 -11.62 -16.37
N THR A 107 10.88 -12.89 -16.66
CA THR A 107 9.94 -13.33 -17.70
C THR A 107 8.58 -13.46 -17.05
N PHE A 108 7.76 -12.43 -17.15
CA PHE A 108 6.48 -12.50 -16.49
C PHE A 108 5.37 -12.05 -17.42
N ASN A 109 4.42 -12.92 -17.61
CA ASN A 109 3.13 -12.54 -18.14
C ASN A 109 2.36 -11.88 -16.99
N ILE A 110 2.77 -10.66 -16.63
CA ILE A 110 2.19 -9.91 -15.52
C ILE A 110 1.00 -9.12 -16.02
N TYR A 111 -0.13 -9.24 -15.34
CA TYR A 111 -1.34 -8.46 -15.63
C TYR A 111 -1.58 -7.35 -14.58
N ASP A 112 -1.38 -7.66 -13.31
CA ASP A 112 -1.59 -6.70 -12.23
C ASP A 112 -0.46 -6.71 -11.24
N ILE A 113 -0.04 -5.52 -10.83
CA ILE A 113 0.94 -5.35 -9.79
C ILE A 113 0.49 -4.27 -8.79
N THR A 114 0.87 -4.45 -7.53
CA THR A 114 0.71 -3.43 -6.50
C THR A 114 2.08 -3.11 -5.91
N VAL A 115 2.47 -1.85 -5.96
CA VAL A 115 3.65 -1.34 -5.25
C VAL A 115 3.21 -0.90 -3.87
N LYS A 116 3.85 -1.43 -2.83
CA LYS A 116 3.55 -1.12 -1.44
C LYS A 116 4.74 -0.47 -0.75
N TYR A 117 4.45 0.39 0.20
CA TYR A 117 5.40 0.87 1.19
C TYR A 117 4.85 0.58 2.57
N ARG A 118 5.62 -0.17 3.39
CA ARG A 118 5.18 -0.58 4.75
C ARG A 118 3.78 -1.19 4.76
N GLU A 119 3.55 -2.18 3.90
CA GLU A 119 2.30 -2.93 3.73
C GLU A 119 1.11 -2.12 3.15
N ALA A 120 1.24 -0.81 2.97
CA ALA A 120 0.19 0.01 2.36
C ALA A 120 0.47 0.26 0.87
N PRO A 121 -0.52 0.11 -0.02
CA PRO A 121 -0.38 0.37 -1.44
C PRO A 121 -0.02 1.83 -1.72
N LEU A 122 0.99 2.03 -2.56
CA LEU A 122 1.28 3.31 -3.21
C LEU A 122 0.52 3.43 -4.53
N ILE A 123 0.51 2.36 -5.29
CA ILE A 123 -0.20 2.26 -6.56
C ILE A 123 -0.55 0.81 -6.86
N THR A 124 -1.70 0.60 -7.48
CA THR A 124 -2.05 -0.66 -8.15
C THR A 124 -2.15 -0.37 -9.64
N TYR A 125 -1.48 -1.15 -10.46
CA TYR A 125 -1.43 -0.98 -11.89
C TYR A 125 -1.86 -2.27 -12.59
N THR A 126 -2.78 -2.11 -13.57
CA THR A 126 -3.23 -3.19 -14.44
C THR A 126 -2.66 -2.94 -15.83
N PHE A 127 -1.92 -3.90 -16.38
CA PHE A 127 -1.49 -3.86 -17.77
C PHE A 127 -2.67 -4.23 -18.67
N PHE A 128 -2.84 -3.52 -19.76
CA PHE A 128 -3.91 -3.83 -20.74
C PHE A 128 -3.66 -5.18 -21.42
N GLU A 129 -2.40 -5.49 -21.65
CA GLU A 129 -1.92 -6.77 -22.15
C GLU A 129 -0.87 -7.29 -21.18
N GLU A 130 -0.63 -8.60 -21.17
CA GLU A 130 0.46 -9.17 -20.39
C GLU A 130 1.80 -8.54 -20.74
N THR A 131 2.70 -8.47 -19.76
CA THR A 131 4.06 -7.99 -20.02
C THR A 131 4.80 -8.99 -20.89
N GLU A 132 5.40 -8.49 -21.96
CA GLU A 132 6.11 -9.31 -22.95
C GLU A 132 7.60 -9.38 -22.64
N ASN A 133 8.21 -10.51 -23.00
CA ASN A 133 9.65 -10.69 -22.95
C ASN A 133 10.38 -9.66 -23.83
N GLY A 134 11.52 -9.18 -23.34
CA GLY A 134 12.35 -8.19 -24.03
C GLY A 134 11.83 -6.76 -23.99
N LYS A 135 10.65 -6.50 -23.39
CA LYS A 135 10.10 -5.14 -23.28
C LYS A 135 10.42 -4.51 -21.92
N SER A 136 10.54 -3.20 -21.93
CA SER A 136 10.71 -2.39 -20.73
C SER A 136 9.43 -1.64 -20.41
N TYR A 137 9.04 -1.66 -19.15
CA TYR A 137 7.86 -0.98 -18.62
C TYR A 137 8.29 0.01 -17.53
N ALA A 138 7.51 1.05 -17.33
CA ALA A 138 7.74 2.03 -16.28
C ALA A 138 6.45 2.28 -15.51
N LEU A 139 6.55 2.22 -14.19
CA LEU A 139 5.49 2.61 -13.27
C LEU A 139 5.91 3.86 -12.51
N ASP A 140 5.01 4.82 -12.42
CA ASP A 140 5.18 6.01 -11.61
C ASP A 140 4.48 5.84 -10.26
N ALA A 141 5.25 5.47 -9.25
CA ALA A 141 4.88 5.47 -7.85
C ALA A 141 5.64 6.56 -7.09
N THR A 142 6.03 7.63 -7.79
CA THR A 142 6.77 8.76 -7.20
C THR A 142 5.97 9.37 -6.06
N VAL A 143 6.69 9.70 -4.99
CA VAL A 143 6.14 10.32 -3.78
C VAL A 143 6.75 11.70 -3.63
N ILE A 144 5.90 12.71 -3.48
CA ILE A 144 6.31 14.11 -3.34
C ILE A 144 6.52 14.42 -1.86
N SER A 145 7.73 14.79 -1.48
CA SER A 145 8.01 15.25 -0.10
C SER A 145 7.56 16.69 0.06
N VAL A 146 6.79 16.94 1.10
CA VAL A 146 6.18 18.25 1.41
C VAL A 146 6.29 18.56 2.91
N ASN A 147 6.64 19.79 3.24
CA ASN A 147 6.97 20.20 4.60
C ASN A 147 6.07 21.34 5.13
N SER A 148 5.22 21.89 4.27
CA SER A 148 4.28 22.95 4.66
C SER A 148 2.92 22.82 3.97
N ALA A 149 1.93 23.53 4.48
CA ALA A 149 0.58 23.57 3.91
C ALA A 149 0.58 24.11 2.47
N GLU A 150 1.44 25.11 2.18
CA GLU A 150 1.60 25.70 0.85
C GLU A 150 2.20 24.70 -0.14
N GLU A 151 3.24 23.96 0.27
CA GLU A 151 3.85 22.91 -0.54
C GLU A 151 2.86 21.78 -0.84
N ILE A 152 2.07 21.38 0.15
CA ILE A 152 1.01 20.36 0.00
C ILE A 152 0.01 20.80 -1.04
N LYS A 153 -0.53 22.02 -0.89
CA LYS A 153 -1.53 22.57 -1.81
C LYS A 153 -0.95 22.63 -3.23
N SER A 154 0.24 23.19 -3.38
CA SER A 154 0.91 23.32 -4.68
C SER A 154 1.15 21.95 -5.34
N ALA A 155 1.60 20.95 -4.57
CA ALA A 155 1.83 19.60 -5.08
C ALA A 155 0.53 18.94 -5.57
N ILE A 156 -0.54 19.03 -4.79
CA ILE A 156 -1.85 18.46 -5.18
C ILE A 156 -2.41 19.19 -6.40
N ASP A 157 -2.40 20.52 -6.42
CA ASP A 157 -2.89 21.32 -7.54
C ASP A 157 -2.14 20.97 -8.84
N GLN A 158 -0.80 20.77 -8.77
CA GLN A 158 0.01 20.38 -9.92
C GLN A 158 -0.35 18.98 -10.42
N GLU A 159 -0.44 17.98 -9.51
CA GLU A 159 -0.80 16.61 -9.91
C GLU A 159 -2.19 16.55 -10.57
N ILE A 160 -3.14 17.36 -10.06
CA ILE A 160 -4.48 17.47 -10.66
C ILE A 160 -4.43 18.17 -12.02
N ALA A 161 -3.64 19.24 -12.16
CA ALA A 161 -3.44 19.95 -13.45
C ALA A 161 -2.82 19.05 -14.51
N ASP A 162 -1.95 18.12 -14.09
CA ASP A 162 -1.34 17.10 -14.94
C ASP A 162 -2.30 15.92 -15.25
N GLY A 163 -3.55 15.98 -14.79
CA GLY A 163 -4.58 14.97 -15.02
C GLY A 163 -4.41 13.70 -14.21
N LYS A 164 -3.56 13.70 -13.18
CA LYS A 164 -3.33 12.53 -12.33
C LYS A 164 -4.45 12.36 -11.32
N THR A 165 -4.80 11.12 -11.07
CA THR A 165 -5.79 10.72 -10.06
C THR A 165 -5.17 9.96 -8.89
N SER A 166 -3.89 9.62 -8.97
CA SER A 166 -3.13 8.96 -7.91
C SER A 166 -2.08 9.94 -7.37
N ILE A 167 -2.33 10.45 -6.16
CA ILE A 167 -1.51 11.47 -5.50
C ILE A 167 -0.81 10.84 -4.30
N ARG A 168 0.50 11.00 -4.21
CA ARG A 168 1.33 10.39 -3.17
C ARG A 168 2.22 11.44 -2.53
N LEU A 169 1.98 11.71 -1.25
CA LEU A 169 2.70 12.71 -0.48
C LEU A 169 3.45 12.07 0.69
N ASN A 170 4.67 12.54 0.94
CA ASN A 170 5.40 12.26 2.17
C ASN A 170 5.40 13.53 3.02
N LEU A 171 4.55 13.52 4.06
CA LEU A 171 4.34 14.65 4.96
C LEU A 171 5.48 14.73 5.98
N ALA A 172 5.71 15.89 6.54
CA ALA A 172 6.55 16.05 7.72
C ALA A 172 5.99 15.21 8.89
N PRO A 173 6.83 14.65 9.77
CA PRO A 173 6.37 13.81 10.90
C PRO A 173 5.37 14.51 11.83
N ASN A 174 5.44 15.83 11.95
CA ASN A 174 4.58 16.68 12.77
C ASN A 174 3.42 17.32 11.99
N ALA A 175 3.09 16.82 10.81
CA ALA A 175 1.96 17.31 10.04
C ALA A 175 0.67 17.28 10.89
N GLY A 176 -0.03 18.40 10.94
CA GLY A 176 -1.19 18.62 11.80
C GLY A 176 -2.37 19.29 11.08
N ASP A 177 -3.13 20.09 11.81
CA ASP A 177 -4.38 20.67 11.32
C ASP A 177 -4.22 21.51 10.05
N ASN A 178 -3.13 22.29 9.94
CA ASN A 178 -2.88 23.17 8.79
C ASN A 178 -2.60 22.37 7.52
N GLU A 179 -1.75 21.34 7.62
CA GLU A 179 -1.39 20.47 6.51
C GLU A 179 -2.60 19.69 6.01
N PHE A 180 -3.39 19.11 6.91
CA PHE A 180 -4.61 18.40 6.53
C PHE A 180 -5.71 19.34 6.02
N LYS A 181 -5.77 20.58 6.50
CA LYS A 181 -6.63 21.62 5.92
C LYS A 181 -6.23 21.92 4.47
N ALA A 182 -4.93 22.06 4.19
CA ALA A 182 -4.43 22.28 2.84
C ALA A 182 -4.80 21.13 1.89
N ILE A 183 -4.71 19.86 2.34
CA ILE A 183 -5.16 18.69 1.56
C ILE A 183 -6.67 18.81 1.25
N ARG A 184 -7.51 19.12 2.24
CA ARG A 184 -8.96 19.29 2.02
C ARG A 184 -9.27 20.37 1.00
N GLU A 185 -8.63 21.53 1.16
CA GLU A 185 -8.84 22.69 0.27
C GLU A 185 -8.41 22.40 -1.17
N ALA A 186 -7.25 21.76 -1.35
CA ALA A 186 -6.77 21.38 -2.68
C ALA A 186 -7.67 20.33 -3.36
N LEU A 187 -8.31 19.45 -2.60
CA LEU A 187 -9.21 18.43 -3.14
C LEU A 187 -10.68 18.93 -3.25
N THR A 188 -10.96 20.16 -2.81
CA THR A 188 -12.30 20.76 -2.94
C THR A 188 -12.59 21.12 -4.40
N GLY A 189 -13.73 20.65 -4.92
CA GLY A 189 -14.12 20.87 -6.32
C GLY A 189 -13.50 19.92 -7.33
N VAL A 190 -12.60 19.02 -6.89
CA VAL A 190 -12.11 17.91 -7.70
C VAL A 190 -13.23 16.90 -7.90
N LYS A 191 -13.24 16.23 -9.07
CA LYS A 191 -14.28 15.24 -9.40
C LYS A 191 -14.42 14.20 -8.29
N GLU A 192 -15.63 13.99 -7.83
CA GLU A 192 -15.95 13.10 -6.72
C GLU A 192 -15.56 11.64 -7.01
N GLY A 193 -14.97 10.97 -6.02
CA GLY A 193 -14.63 9.54 -6.09
C GLY A 193 -13.58 9.16 -7.12
N THR A 194 -12.66 10.09 -7.47
CA THR A 194 -11.63 9.83 -8.47
C THR A 194 -10.22 9.73 -7.91
N ILE A 195 -9.96 10.26 -6.71
CA ILE A 195 -8.60 10.39 -6.16
C ILE A 195 -8.23 9.18 -5.30
N ASP A 196 -7.14 8.54 -5.68
CA ASP A 196 -6.40 7.58 -4.86
C ASP A 196 -5.25 8.33 -4.17
N LEU A 197 -5.38 8.56 -2.85
CA LEU A 197 -4.44 9.34 -2.05
C LEU A 197 -3.57 8.42 -1.19
N ALA A 198 -2.25 8.59 -1.24
CA ALA A 198 -1.32 7.96 -0.29
C ALA A 198 -0.58 9.03 0.52
N LEU A 199 -0.65 8.94 1.84
CA LEU A 199 0.02 9.84 2.76
C LEU A 199 1.03 9.04 3.59
N MET A 200 2.31 9.24 3.32
CA MET A 200 3.43 8.78 4.12
C MET A 200 3.87 9.90 5.07
N GLY A 201 4.61 9.54 6.09
CA GLY A 201 4.92 10.47 7.17
C GLY A 201 3.67 10.79 8.00
N GLY A 202 3.80 11.60 9.01
CA GLY A 202 2.69 11.93 9.91
C GLY A 202 2.16 10.73 10.70
N GLU A 203 2.05 10.84 12.01
CA GLU A 203 1.65 9.71 12.86
C GLU A 203 0.14 9.63 13.06
N GLN A 204 -0.59 10.70 12.73
CA GLN A 204 -2.04 10.78 12.95
C GLN A 204 -2.76 11.57 11.85
N ILE A 205 -4.00 11.22 11.61
CA ILE A 205 -4.95 12.11 10.97
C ILE A 205 -5.64 12.91 12.09
N PRO A 206 -5.49 14.25 12.12
CA PRO A 206 -6.03 15.05 13.20
C PRO A 206 -7.56 15.11 13.19
N THR A 207 -8.15 15.72 14.23
CA THR A 207 -9.60 15.91 14.32
C THR A 207 -10.13 16.68 13.11
N ASN A 208 -11.13 16.10 12.43
CA ASN A 208 -11.66 16.57 11.15
C ASN A 208 -10.61 16.61 10.01
N GLY A 209 -9.50 15.90 10.10
CA GLY A 209 -8.36 16.00 9.19
C GLY A 209 -8.73 15.91 7.71
N LEU A 210 -9.49 14.90 7.32
CA LEU A 210 -9.98 14.70 5.95
C LEU A 210 -11.51 14.67 5.86
N LYS A 211 -12.17 15.37 6.78
CA LYS A 211 -13.63 15.45 6.82
C LYS A 211 -14.21 15.96 5.50
N GLU A 212 -15.24 15.27 5.00
CA GLU A 212 -16.04 15.68 3.82
C GLU A 212 -15.26 15.78 2.50
N VAL A 213 -14.13 15.11 2.38
CA VAL A 213 -13.36 15.07 1.12
C VAL A 213 -14.05 14.11 0.15
N LYS A 214 -14.94 14.62 -0.68
CA LYS A 214 -15.73 13.82 -1.63
C LYS A 214 -14.92 13.30 -2.83
N ALA A 215 -13.78 13.91 -3.13
CA ALA A 215 -12.90 13.47 -4.20
C ALA A 215 -12.26 12.11 -3.92
N LEU A 216 -12.09 11.71 -2.65
CA LEU A 216 -11.43 10.47 -2.28
C LEU A 216 -12.19 9.24 -2.75
N LYS A 217 -11.47 8.37 -3.47
CA LYS A 217 -11.85 7.00 -3.82
C LYS A 217 -11.15 5.99 -2.91
N SER A 218 -9.85 6.16 -2.70
CA SER A 218 -9.08 5.34 -1.79
C SER A 218 -8.07 6.17 -0.99
N ILE A 219 -7.66 5.65 0.17
CA ILE A 219 -6.59 6.25 0.97
C ILE A 219 -5.65 5.17 1.51
N SER A 220 -4.34 5.42 1.39
CA SER A 220 -3.24 4.61 1.95
C SER A 220 -2.47 5.40 2.99
N LEU A 221 -2.33 4.84 4.20
CA LEU A 221 -1.80 5.49 5.39
C LEU A 221 -0.73 4.58 6.06
N PRO A 222 0.44 4.37 5.43
CA PRO A 222 1.43 3.39 5.90
C PRO A 222 2.06 3.72 7.25
N ASP A 223 2.04 4.98 7.66
CA ASP A 223 2.71 5.45 8.88
C ASP A 223 1.75 5.90 9.99
N VAL A 224 0.49 6.12 9.66
CA VAL A 224 -0.53 6.62 10.61
C VAL A 224 -0.86 5.54 11.64
N THR A 225 -0.75 5.88 12.92
CA THR A 225 -1.11 5.05 14.06
C THR A 225 -2.44 5.44 14.69
N THR A 226 -2.88 6.68 14.46
CA THR A 226 -4.09 7.22 15.09
C THR A 226 -5.01 7.90 14.07
N LEU A 227 -6.28 7.51 14.07
CA LEU A 227 -7.36 8.24 13.41
C LEU A 227 -8.14 9.02 14.49
N SER A 228 -7.93 10.33 14.54
CA SER A 228 -8.60 11.18 15.53
C SER A 228 -10.07 11.36 15.21
N LYS A 229 -10.81 12.06 16.09
CA LYS A 229 -12.25 12.28 15.96
C LYS A 229 -12.61 12.87 14.59
N LYS A 230 -13.55 12.21 13.90
CA LYS A 230 -14.01 12.62 12.56
C LYS A 230 -12.90 12.67 11.50
N ALA A 231 -11.86 11.88 11.63
CA ALA A 231 -10.69 11.89 10.73
C ALA A 231 -11.09 11.81 9.24
N LEU A 232 -12.02 10.91 8.89
CA LEU A 232 -12.55 10.68 7.54
C LEU A 232 -14.08 10.85 7.48
N TYR A 233 -14.65 11.66 8.38
CA TYR A 233 -16.08 11.88 8.50
C TYR A 233 -16.70 12.32 7.16
N SER A 234 -17.78 11.65 6.75
CA SER A 234 -18.54 11.94 5.51
C SER A 234 -17.71 11.98 4.23
N CYS A 235 -16.66 11.17 4.13
CA CYS A 235 -15.99 10.89 2.87
C CYS A 235 -16.86 9.92 2.05
N VAL A 236 -17.99 10.42 1.53
CA VAL A 236 -19.08 9.58 1.00
C VAL A 236 -18.69 8.69 -0.18
N ASN A 237 -17.67 9.06 -0.95
CA ASN A 237 -17.20 8.30 -2.11
C ASN A 237 -15.99 7.40 -1.81
N LEU A 238 -15.46 7.44 -0.59
CA LEU A 238 -14.33 6.62 -0.16
C LEU A 238 -14.71 5.13 -0.15
N GLN A 239 -13.96 4.32 -0.91
CA GLN A 239 -14.21 2.88 -1.07
C GLN A 239 -13.22 2.01 -0.30
N THR A 240 -11.97 2.48 -0.17
CA THR A 240 -10.91 1.69 0.45
C THR A 240 -10.06 2.54 1.38
N VAL A 241 -9.83 2.03 2.59
CA VAL A 241 -8.87 2.55 3.56
C VAL A 241 -7.82 1.49 3.84
N ASN A 242 -6.55 1.84 3.67
CA ASN A 242 -5.43 0.98 3.97
C ASN A 242 -4.53 1.65 5.00
N ALA A 243 -4.67 1.23 6.27
CA ALA A 243 -4.01 1.84 7.41
C ALA A 243 -3.45 0.77 8.37
N PRO A 244 -2.45 -0.02 7.92
CA PRO A 244 -2.00 -1.25 8.59
C PRO A 244 -1.32 -1.00 9.94
N LYS A 245 -0.98 0.24 10.28
CA LYS A 245 -0.38 0.60 11.56
C LYS A 245 -1.32 1.28 12.53
N VAL A 246 -2.56 1.51 12.14
CA VAL A 246 -3.54 2.17 13.02
C VAL A 246 -3.84 1.27 14.21
N THR A 247 -3.60 1.79 15.40
CA THR A 247 -3.87 1.15 16.70
C THR A 247 -4.91 1.90 17.52
N ALA A 248 -5.18 3.17 17.17
CA ALA A 248 -6.16 4.00 17.86
C ALA A 248 -7.14 4.67 16.88
N ILE A 249 -8.43 4.58 17.19
CA ILE A 249 -9.49 5.21 16.41
C ILE A 249 -10.45 5.93 17.34
N ASP A 250 -10.71 7.21 17.07
CA ASP A 250 -11.64 8.02 17.85
C ASP A 250 -13.02 8.11 17.18
N GLN A 251 -13.96 8.70 17.88
CA GLN A 251 -15.38 8.82 17.53
C GLN A 251 -15.58 9.33 16.10
N GLN A 252 -16.53 8.71 15.40
CA GLN A 252 -17.00 9.14 14.08
C GLN A 252 -15.89 9.16 12.99
N ALA A 253 -14.80 8.41 13.18
CA ALA A 253 -13.69 8.45 12.23
C ALA A 253 -14.12 8.09 10.78
N PHE A 254 -15.07 7.18 10.61
CA PHE A 254 -15.64 6.76 9.32
C PHE A 254 -17.14 7.04 9.21
N TYR A 255 -17.68 7.95 10.04
CA TYR A 255 -19.10 8.26 10.02
C TYR A 255 -19.57 8.70 8.63
N GLY A 256 -20.64 8.09 8.12
CA GLY A 256 -21.25 8.46 6.85
C GLY A 256 -20.40 8.15 5.60
N CYS A 257 -19.40 7.27 5.68
CA CYS A 257 -18.62 6.81 4.53
C CYS A 257 -19.41 5.71 3.76
N ASN A 258 -20.50 6.06 3.11
CA ASN A 258 -21.49 5.11 2.58
C ASN A 258 -20.99 4.21 1.44
N ASN A 259 -19.93 4.62 0.72
CA ASN A 259 -19.32 3.80 -0.32
C ASN A 259 -18.13 2.96 0.18
N LEU A 260 -17.83 2.99 1.49
CA LEU A 260 -16.72 2.22 2.04
C LEU A 260 -16.98 0.71 1.90
N ARG A 261 -15.98 -0.02 1.38
CA ARG A 261 -16.07 -1.46 1.08
C ARG A 261 -14.94 -2.27 1.68
N ASN A 262 -13.74 -1.69 1.79
CA ASN A 262 -12.57 -2.39 2.32
C ASN A 262 -11.83 -1.49 3.29
N VAL A 263 -11.56 -2.00 4.49
CA VAL A 263 -10.81 -1.30 5.53
C VAL A 263 -9.76 -2.23 6.11
N ILE A 264 -8.48 -1.86 5.98
CA ILE A 264 -7.35 -2.56 6.58
C ILE A 264 -6.83 -1.71 7.74
N LEU A 265 -6.74 -2.30 8.92
CA LEU A 265 -6.27 -1.66 10.14
C LEU A 265 -5.19 -2.51 10.82
N GLY A 266 -4.37 -1.87 11.65
CA GLY A 266 -3.44 -2.55 12.52
C GLY A 266 -4.11 -3.24 13.71
N THR A 267 -3.32 -3.60 14.72
CA THR A 267 -3.84 -4.16 15.97
C THR A 267 -4.41 -3.05 16.83
N LEU A 268 -5.74 -2.97 16.90
CA LEU A 268 -6.42 -1.92 17.66
C LEU A 268 -6.27 -2.13 19.17
N THR A 269 -5.89 -1.06 19.88
CA THR A 269 -5.69 -1.04 21.34
C THR A 269 -6.48 0.05 22.05
N ASP A 270 -6.87 1.11 21.34
CA ASP A 270 -7.69 2.21 21.86
C ASP A 270 -8.71 2.67 20.83
N VAL A 271 -9.97 2.37 21.08
CA VAL A 271 -11.07 2.71 20.18
C VAL A 271 -12.18 3.39 20.98
N ARG A 272 -12.71 4.51 20.45
CA ARG A 272 -13.71 5.30 21.14
C ARG A 272 -14.98 5.44 20.32
N GLY A 273 -16.14 5.44 21.01
CA GLY A 273 -17.46 5.55 20.43
C GLY A 273 -18.25 4.24 20.50
N ALA A 274 -19.55 4.35 20.76
CA ALA A 274 -20.47 3.20 20.78
C ALA A 274 -21.21 3.10 19.44
N ALA A 275 -21.42 1.89 18.95
CA ALA A 275 -22.28 1.64 17.80
C ALA A 275 -23.69 2.18 18.05
N ASP A 276 -24.31 2.73 17.00
CA ASP A 276 -25.69 3.24 17.01
C ASP A 276 -25.97 4.37 18.02
N SER A 277 -24.92 5.03 18.53
CA SER A 277 -25.04 6.16 19.46
C SER A 277 -24.96 7.53 18.81
N GLY A 278 -24.72 7.57 17.48
CA GLY A 278 -24.36 8.78 16.74
C GLY A 278 -22.92 9.26 16.97
N ASN A 279 -22.17 8.55 17.83
CA ASN A 279 -20.74 8.80 18.11
C ASN A 279 -19.85 7.61 17.75
N GLY A 280 -20.41 6.53 17.23
CA GLY A 280 -19.68 5.35 16.83
C GLY A 280 -18.83 5.60 15.59
N ILE A 281 -17.80 4.77 15.43
CA ILE A 281 -16.80 4.92 14.36
C ILE A 281 -17.44 4.84 12.97
N PHE A 282 -18.37 3.89 12.78
CA PHE A 282 -19.04 3.59 11.52
C PHE A 282 -20.50 3.98 11.51
N ASP A 283 -20.96 4.81 12.48
CA ASP A 283 -22.34 5.29 12.49
C ASP A 283 -22.64 6.11 11.21
N GLY A 284 -23.91 6.16 10.82
CA GLY A 284 -24.33 6.88 9.61
C GLY A 284 -23.92 6.22 8.29
N ILE A 285 -23.37 4.99 8.31
CA ILE A 285 -23.19 4.16 7.13
C ILE A 285 -24.46 3.37 6.88
N ASP A 286 -24.93 3.35 5.64
CA ASP A 286 -26.13 2.62 5.23
C ASP A 286 -25.98 1.11 5.48
N LEU A 287 -26.97 0.54 6.19
CA LEU A 287 -27.03 -0.90 6.46
C LEU A 287 -27.74 -1.64 5.33
N ILE A 288 -27.17 -2.75 4.89
CA ILE A 288 -27.82 -3.68 3.97
C ILE A 288 -28.19 -4.93 4.78
N ASN A 289 -29.48 -5.21 4.94
CA ASN A 289 -29.97 -6.33 5.76
C ASN A 289 -29.42 -6.35 7.20
N GLY A 290 -29.21 -5.17 7.81
CA GLY A 290 -28.66 -5.04 9.16
C GLY A 290 -27.16 -5.14 9.28
N PHE A 291 -26.43 -5.23 8.16
CA PHE A 291 -24.97 -5.34 8.13
C PHE A 291 -24.33 -4.11 7.48
N ILE A 292 -23.18 -3.70 8.01
CA ILE A 292 -22.28 -2.79 7.33
C ILE A 292 -21.58 -3.57 6.20
N TYR A 293 -21.74 -3.11 4.97
CA TYR A 293 -21.24 -3.82 3.78
C TYR A 293 -19.73 -3.54 3.53
N ILE A 294 -18.92 -3.73 4.57
CA ILE A 294 -17.47 -3.53 4.58
C ILE A 294 -16.78 -4.89 4.84
N ASN A 295 -15.71 -5.14 4.09
CA ASN A 295 -14.71 -6.14 4.44
C ASN A 295 -13.72 -5.47 5.39
N LEU A 296 -13.79 -5.80 6.68
CA LEU A 296 -12.86 -5.30 7.69
C LEU A 296 -11.71 -6.32 7.81
N LEU A 297 -10.50 -5.85 7.53
CA LEU A 297 -9.28 -6.65 7.67
C LEU A 297 -8.49 -6.11 8.85
N LEU A 298 -8.31 -6.94 9.87
CA LEU A 298 -7.57 -6.65 11.08
C LEU A 298 -6.27 -7.46 11.11
N HIS A 299 -5.24 -6.94 11.76
CA HIS A 299 -4.00 -7.70 11.95
C HIS A 299 -4.28 -9.03 12.68
N GLU A 300 -3.56 -10.10 12.32
CA GLU A 300 -3.75 -11.44 12.90
C GLU A 300 -3.62 -11.51 14.43
N SER A 301 -2.93 -10.52 15.03
CA SER A 301 -2.79 -10.41 16.50
C SER A 301 -3.96 -9.70 17.18
N GLN A 302 -5.03 -9.31 16.46
CA GLN A 302 -6.15 -8.59 17.05
C GLN A 302 -6.82 -9.43 18.15
N GLU A 303 -7.10 -8.77 19.26
CA GLU A 303 -7.88 -9.33 20.36
C GLU A 303 -9.35 -8.91 20.28
N ILE A 304 -10.20 -9.67 20.97
CA ILE A 304 -11.58 -9.24 21.20
C ILE A 304 -11.56 -7.93 21.99
N MET A 305 -12.29 -6.95 21.52
CA MET A 305 -12.39 -5.64 22.16
C MET A 305 -13.57 -5.63 23.14
N LYS A 306 -13.32 -5.23 24.39
CA LYS A 306 -14.36 -5.00 25.40
C LYS A 306 -14.65 -3.53 25.49
N GLY A 307 -15.93 -3.16 25.35
CA GLY A 307 -16.41 -1.78 25.40
C GLY A 307 -17.03 -1.44 26.75
N GLU A 308 -16.63 -0.29 27.30
CA GLU A 308 -17.14 0.21 28.59
C GLU A 308 -17.36 1.73 28.51
N LEU A 309 -18.34 2.24 29.23
CA LEU A 309 -18.54 3.68 29.40
C LEU A 309 -17.53 4.21 30.42
N ASP A 310 -16.61 5.04 29.96
CA ASP A 310 -15.77 5.83 30.87
C ASP A 310 -16.57 6.97 31.50
N LYS A 311 -16.86 6.83 32.79
CA LYS A 311 -17.67 7.78 33.53
C LYS A 311 -17.00 9.15 33.69
N ASN A 312 -15.67 9.24 33.58
CA ASN A 312 -14.94 10.50 33.72
C ASN A 312 -15.01 11.36 32.46
N SER A 313 -14.85 10.73 31.30
CA SER A 313 -14.91 11.40 29.99
C SER A 313 -16.30 11.36 29.36
N ASN A 314 -17.23 10.56 29.91
CA ASN A 314 -18.53 10.24 29.32
C ASN A 314 -18.42 9.70 27.88
N GLN A 315 -17.34 8.97 27.61
CA GLN A 315 -17.07 8.37 26.31
C GLN A 315 -17.10 6.84 26.42
N TYR A 316 -17.56 6.17 25.35
CA TYR A 316 -17.48 4.72 25.25
C TYR A 316 -16.08 4.33 24.71
N ILE A 317 -15.36 3.51 25.47
CA ILE A 317 -13.99 3.11 25.17
C ILE A 317 -13.92 1.59 25.01
N TRP A 318 -13.27 1.14 23.95
CA TRP A 318 -12.98 -0.27 23.69
C TRP A 318 -11.52 -0.56 23.95
N LYS A 319 -11.23 -1.62 24.70
CA LYS A 319 -9.90 -2.08 25.04
C LYS A 319 -9.73 -3.56 24.74
N PRO A 320 -8.49 -4.03 24.44
CA PRO A 320 -8.21 -5.44 24.26
C PRO A 320 -8.58 -6.25 25.51
N SER A 321 -9.08 -7.46 25.28
CA SER A 321 -9.58 -8.34 26.36
C SER A 321 -8.58 -9.38 26.86
N GLY A 322 -7.41 -9.49 26.22
CA GLY A 322 -6.47 -10.60 26.42
C GLY A 322 -6.86 -11.89 25.70
N VAL A 323 -7.94 -11.87 24.92
CA VAL A 323 -8.43 -13.03 24.15
C VAL A 323 -8.34 -12.73 22.67
N LYS A 324 -7.66 -13.60 21.91
CA LYS A 324 -7.48 -13.45 20.46
C LYS A 324 -8.85 -13.41 19.75
N TYR A 325 -9.00 -12.53 18.79
CA TYR A 325 -10.20 -12.47 17.96
C TYR A 325 -10.27 -13.68 17.04
N PHE A 326 -11.43 -14.32 16.98
CA PHE A 326 -11.68 -15.43 16.07
C PHE A 326 -12.28 -14.92 14.76
N TYR A 327 -11.49 -15.01 13.70
CA TYR A 327 -11.95 -14.69 12.36
C TYR A 327 -12.88 -15.79 11.87
N SER A 328 -14.03 -15.39 11.37
CA SER A 328 -15.03 -16.32 10.82
C SER A 328 -15.26 -16.03 9.35
N ASN A 329 -15.29 -17.07 8.54
CA ASN A 329 -15.77 -16.99 7.16
C ASN A 329 -17.31 -16.94 7.10
N ASP A 330 -17.97 -17.15 8.22
CA ASP A 330 -19.41 -16.99 8.33
C ASP A 330 -19.76 -15.52 8.58
N TRP A 331 -20.27 -14.89 7.55
CA TRP A 331 -20.66 -13.50 7.49
C TRP A 331 -21.72 -13.11 8.53
N SER A 332 -22.52 -14.07 8.98
CA SER A 332 -23.59 -13.85 9.97
C SER A 332 -23.07 -13.61 11.39
N ALA A 333 -21.80 -13.94 11.65
CA ALA A 333 -21.17 -13.87 12.97
C ALA A 333 -20.08 -12.78 13.10
N ALA A 334 -19.82 -12.00 12.04
CA ALA A 334 -18.73 -11.03 12.00
C ALA A 334 -19.07 -9.74 12.77
N LYS A 335 -19.16 -9.84 14.11
CA LYS A 335 -19.41 -8.70 15.00
C LYS A 335 -18.10 -8.15 15.56
N PHE A 336 -17.84 -6.85 15.36
CA PHE A 336 -16.68 -6.17 15.91
C PHE A 336 -17.05 -4.74 16.34
N LEU A 337 -16.60 -4.29 17.50
CA LEU A 337 -16.91 -2.95 18.07
C LEU A 337 -18.41 -2.62 18.12
N GLY A 338 -19.25 -3.62 18.32
CA GLY A 338 -20.70 -3.46 18.35
C GLY A 338 -21.40 -3.51 16.99
N TYR A 339 -20.67 -3.42 15.88
CA TYR A 339 -21.22 -3.49 14.53
C TYR A 339 -21.18 -4.90 13.94
N TYR A 340 -22.15 -5.20 13.05
CA TYR A 340 -22.12 -6.38 12.21
C TYR A 340 -21.58 -6.02 10.84
N PHE A 341 -20.46 -6.63 10.43
CA PHE A 341 -19.82 -6.40 9.14
C PHE A 341 -20.16 -7.50 8.14
N ARG A 342 -20.05 -7.17 6.85
CA ARG A 342 -20.08 -8.16 5.77
C ARG A 342 -19.02 -9.24 5.97
N GLY A 343 -17.85 -8.89 6.45
CA GLY A 343 -16.78 -9.83 6.81
C GLY A 343 -15.74 -9.17 7.68
N VAL A 344 -15.22 -9.94 8.63
CA VAL A 344 -14.03 -9.59 9.41
C VAL A 344 -13.01 -10.69 9.18
N LYS A 345 -11.86 -10.35 8.62
CA LYS A 345 -10.79 -11.29 8.28
C LYS A 345 -9.47 -10.80 8.83
N ASP A 346 -8.52 -11.71 8.95
CA ASP A 346 -7.13 -11.36 9.21
C ASP A 346 -6.40 -10.95 7.93
N TRP A 347 -5.38 -10.13 8.12
CA TRP A 347 -4.32 -9.90 7.16
C TRP A 347 -2.96 -10.12 7.85
N LYS A 348 -1.97 -10.52 7.09
CA LYS A 348 -0.60 -10.78 7.59
C LYS A 348 0.28 -9.58 7.38
#